data_13cb479691a09b921f743e1150253d5b
#
_entry.id   13cb479691a09b921f743e1150253d5b
#
_cell.length_a   1.000
_cell.length_b   1.000
_cell.length_c   1.000
_cell.angle_alpha   90.00
_cell.angle_beta   90.00
_cell.angle_gamma   90.00
#
_symmetry.space_group_name_H-M   'P 1'
#
loop_
_entity.id
_entity.type
_entity.pdbx_description
1 polymer ?
#
loop_
_entity_poly.entity_id
_entity_poly.type
_entity_poly.pdbx_seq_one_letter_code
_entity_poly.pdbx_strand_id
1 'polypeptide(L)'
;MAGISDAEIIKGFNASLFLMLLGVTYLFSLAQINGSLDLLAQKVISLAGKRIYLIPVIIYVFSIILAALGPGSVPTMAIMMVFSMSLAAEMKISPVLLSTLTVLGSCAGGLSPLAATGIIGANLCAEFGLTGIENDFLMNGILSFTIYAVIVYILLGGYKLRSAVAEQKKEVPCFNKKQLTTIAGVVVMVLMVMLLRINVGLVSFAVAAVLSFLRVSDESKAIRHIPWNTLLLITGVGVLMQLIIDLGGIEVLSNVLVSLMSAKSAAAVMGLTSGVMSWFS
;
A
#
# COMPACT_ATOMS: atom_id res chain seq x y z
N MET A 1 -28.19 -0.12 28.58
CA MET A 1 -28.11 -0.04 27.11
C MET A 1 -28.04 1.44 26.75
N ALA A 2 -27.07 1.86 25.94
CA ALA A 2 -26.70 3.27 25.74
C ALA A 2 -27.69 4.11 24.92
N GLY A 3 -28.92 3.66 24.67
CA GLY A 3 -29.99 4.42 23.95
C GLY A 3 -29.68 4.77 22.49
N ILE A 4 -28.61 4.20 21.90
CA ILE A 4 -28.19 4.43 20.52
C ILE A 4 -29.04 3.52 19.63
N SER A 5 -29.63 4.09 18.57
CA SER A 5 -30.46 3.34 17.63
C SER A 5 -29.60 2.56 16.64
N ASP A 6 -30.14 1.43 16.11
CA ASP A 6 -29.44 0.64 15.07
C ASP A 6 -29.08 1.47 13.84
N ALA A 7 -29.92 2.46 13.51
CA ALA A 7 -29.66 3.37 12.39
C ALA A 7 -28.45 4.29 12.63
N GLU A 8 -28.17 4.69 13.87
CA GLU A 8 -27.01 5.47 14.22
C GLU A 8 -25.73 4.61 14.17
N ILE A 9 -25.80 3.37 14.63
CA ILE A 9 -24.70 2.42 14.53
C ILE A 9 -24.31 2.16 13.06
N ILE A 10 -25.31 1.95 12.19
CA ILE A 10 -25.08 1.71 10.76
C ILE A 10 -24.46 2.95 10.06
N LYS A 11 -24.73 4.17 10.50
CA LYS A 11 -24.09 5.38 9.96
C LYS A 11 -22.58 5.39 10.13
N GLY A 12 -22.04 4.68 11.12
CA GLY A 12 -20.60 4.49 11.27
C GLY A 12 -19.95 3.67 10.15
N PHE A 13 -20.75 2.97 9.31
CA PHE A 13 -20.23 2.30 8.13
C PHE A 13 -19.92 3.31 7.03
N ASN A 14 -18.63 3.59 6.81
CA ASN A 14 -18.18 4.48 5.75
C ASN A 14 -18.24 3.78 4.38
N ALA A 15 -19.43 3.84 3.74
CA ALA A 15 -19.66 3.21 2.45
C ALA A 15 -18.75 3.77 1.34
N SER A 16 -18.39 5.05 1.40
CA SER A 16 -17.48 5.66 0.42
C SER A 16 -16.08 5.06 0.52
N LEU A 17 -15.56 4.94 1.75
CA LEU A 17 -14.27 4.32 2.00
C LEU A 17 -14.25 2.86 1.57
N PHE A 18 -15.30 2.09 1.92
CA PHE A 18 -15.42 0.68 1.51
C PHE A 18 -15.38 0.53 -0.01
N LEU A 19 -16.17 1.34 -0.73
CA LEU A 19 -16.20 1.30 -2.20
C LEU A 19 -14.87 1.72 -2.82
N MET A 20 -14.20 2.74 -2.26
CA MET A 20 -12.87 3.14 -2.73
C MET A 20 -11.86 1.99 -2.59
N LEU A 21 -11.79 1.39 -1.43
CA LEU A 21 -10.85 0.29 -1.16
C LEU A 21 -11.18 -0.94 -2.02
N LEU A 22 -12.46 -1.29 -2.13
CA LEU A 22 -12.92 -2.42 -2.93
C LEU A 22 -12.60 -2.22 -4.41
N GLY A 23 -12.87 -1.05 -4.98
CA GLY A 23 -12.60 -0.75 -6.38
C GLY A 23 -11.12 -0.86 -6.74
N VAL A 24 -10.26 -0.25 -5.93
CA VAL A 24 -8.81 -0.30 -6.13
C VAL A 24 -8.29 -1.72 -5.99
N THR A 25 -8.65 -2.42 -4.92
CA THR A 25 -8.16 -3.80 -4.69
C THR A 25 -8.66 -4.78 -5.74
N TYR A 26 -9.88 -4.61 -6.26
CA TYR A 26 -10.41 -5.42 -7.34
C TYR A 26 -9.64 -5.23 -8.65
N LEU A 27 -9.39 -3.98 -9.07
CA LEU A 27 -8.59 -3.68 -10.25
C LEU A 27 -7.20 -4.33 -10.18
N PHE A 28 -6.52 -4.17 -9.05
CA PHE A 28 -5.18 -4.74 -8.87
C PHE A 28 -5.18 -6.26 -8.71
N SER A 29 -6.26 -6.85 -8.18
CA SER A 29 -6.44 -8.31 -8.17
C SER A 29 -6.54 -8.87 -9.58
N LEU A 30 -7.24 -8.21 -10.52
CA LEU A 30 -7.26 -8.59 -11.93
C LEU A 30 -5.85 -8.55 -12.54
N ALA A 31 -5.07 -7.49 -12.23
CA ALA A 31 -3.71 -7.34 -12.71
C ALA A 31 -2.74 -8.38 -12.11
N GLN A 32 -2.98 -8.81 -10.88
CA GLN A 32 -2.20 -9.85 -10.22
C GLN A 32 -2.50 -11.22 -10.81
N ILE A 33 -3.77 -11.58 -10.95
CA ILE A 33 -4.19 -12.91 -11.45
C ILE A 33 -3.75 -13.16 -12.90
N ASN A 34 -3.68 -12.13 -13.75
CA ASN A 34 -3.17 -12.30 -15.11
C ASN A 34 -1.63 -12.19 -15.22
N GLY A 35 -0.92 -11.99 -14.10
CA GLY A 35 0.53 -11.92 -14.05
C GLY A 35 1.13 -10.62 -14.58
N SER A 36 0.32 -9.55 -14.77
CA SER A 36 0.82 -8.25 -15.25
C SER A 36 1.79 -7.62 -14.26
N LEU A 37 1.46 -7.67 -12.96
CA LEU A 37 2.30 -7.09 -11.91
C LEU A 37 3.59 -7.87 -11.74
N ASP A 38 3.53 -9.20 -11.82
CA ASP A 38 4.68 -10.08 -11.73
C ASP A 38 5.68 -9.82 -12.85
N LEU A 39 5.18 -9.75 -14.09
CA LEU A 39 6.03 -9.49 -15.24
C LEU A 39 6.61 -8.07 -15.23
N LEU A 40 5.84 -7.08 -14.74
CA LEU A 40 6.31 -5.73 -14.55
C LEU A 40 7.47 -5.69 -13.56
N ALA A 41 7.34 -6.38 -12.42
CA ALA A 41 8.39 -6.49 -11.42
C ALA A 41 9.66 -7.14 -12.00
N GLN A 42 9.54 -8.26 -12.74
CA GLN A 42 10.67 -8.91 -13.40
C GLN A 42 11.40 -7.97 -14.36
N LYS A 43 10.65 -7.19 -15.16
CA LYS A 43 11.25 -6.24 -16.11
C LYS A 43 11.98 -5.11 -15.40
N VAL A 44 11.38 -4.56 -14.33
CA VAL A 44 12.03 -3.50 -13.55
C VAL A 44 13.34 -4.00 -12.91
N ILE A 45 13.32 -5.21 -12.36
CA ILE A 45 14.53 -5.81 -11.78
C ILE A 45 15.61 -6.07 -12.83
N SER A 46 15.21 -6.46 -14.04
CA SER A 46 16.16 -6.67 -15.14
C SER A 46 16.95 -5.42 -15.54
N LEU A 47 16.46 -4.22 -15.17
CA LEU A 47 17.17 -2.94 -15.38
C LEU A 47 18.46 -2.83 -14.55
N ALA A 48 18.59 -3.57 -13.45
CA ALA A 48 19.81 -3.60 -12.66
C ALA A 48 21.02 -4.11 -13.46
N GLY A 49 20.78 -4.94 -14.47
CA GLY A 49 21.81 -5.51 -15.31
C GLY A 49 22.86 -6.26 -14.48
N LYS A 50 24.14 -5.88 -14.63
CA LYS A 50 25.27 -6.48 -13.88
C LYS A 50 25.53 -5.85 -12.51
N ARG A 51 24.80 -4.79 -12.13
CA ARG A 51 25.04 -3.99 -10.93
C ARG A 51 24.23 -4.52 -9.74
N ILE A 52 24.67 -5.62 -9.15
CA ILE A 52 23.93 -6.32 -8.07
C ILE A 52 23.64 -5.41 -6.88
N TYR A 53 24.51 -4.47 -6.54
CA TYR A 53 24.30 -3.52 -5.45
C TYR A 53 23.09 -2.58 -5.68
N LEU A 54 22.63 -2.41 -6.93
CA LEU A 54 21.43 -1.63 -7.23
C LEU A 54 20.13 -2.41 -7.01
N ILE A 55 20.17 -3.73 -6.98
CA ILE A 55 18.96 -4.56 -6.84
C ILE A 55 18.15 -4.21 -5.59
N PRO A 56 18.76 -4.08 -4.39
CA PRO A 56 18.00 -3.68 -3.20
C PRO A 56 17.34 -2.30 -3.36
N VAL A 57 18.05 -1.35 -4.00
CA VAL A 57 17.53 0.00 -4.25
C VAL A 57 16.37 -0.05 -5.25
N ILE A 58 16.51 -0.82 -6.34
CA ILE A 58 15.45 -0.98 -7.34
C ILE A 58 14.20 -1.62 -6.71
N ILE A 59 14.38 -2.66 -5.89
CA ILE A 59 13.28 -3.29 -5.16
C ILE A 59 12.57 -2.27 -4.26
N TYR A 60 13.32 -1.48 -3.50
CA TYR A 60 12.78 -0.43 -2.65
C TYR A 60 11.96 0.59 -3.44
N VAL A 61 12.56 1.20 -4.46
CA VAL A 61 11.91 2.21 -5.30
C VAL A 61 10.71 1.64 -6.04
N PHE A 62 10.84 0.43 -6.58
CA PHE A 62 9.72 -0.20 -7.29
C PHE A 62 8.58 -0.57 -6.34
N SER A 63 8.86 -1.00 -5.11
CA SER A 63 7.85 -1.24 -4.09
C SER A 63 7.11 0.05 -3.73
N ILE A 64 7.80 1.20 -3.64
CA ILE A 64 7.15 2.51 -3.45
C ILE A 64 6.18 2.79 -4.60
N ILE A 65 6.68 2.72 -5.84
CA ILE A 65 5.88 3.03 -7.02
C ILE A 65 4.67 2.11 -7.11
N LEU A 66 4.88 0.81 -6.96
CA LEU A 66 3.81 -0.17 -7.05
C LEU A 66 2.74 0.04 -5.97
N ALA A 67 3.15 0.25 -4.71
CA ALA A 67 2.21 0.51 -3.63
C ALA A 67 1.46 1.84 -3.81
N ALA A 68 2.16 2.88 -4.31
CA ALA A 68 1.60 4.21 -4.51
C ALA A 68 0.57 4.27 -5.65
N LEU A 69 0.65 3.39 -6.64
CA LEU A 69 -0.29 3.34 -7.77
C LEU A 69 -1.68 2.83 -7.39
N GLY A 70 -1.85 2.24 -6.20
CA GLY A 70 -3.17 1.85 -5.73
C GLY A 70 -3.26 0.58 -4.89
N PRO A 71 -2.47 -0.50 -5.12
CA PRO A 71 -2.59 -1.72 -4.32
C PRO A 71 -2.45 -1.46 -2.82
N GLY A 72 -1.63 -0.47 -2.48
CA GLY A 72 -1.26 -0.19 -1.09
C GLY A 72 -0.16 -1.12 -0.57
N SER A 73 0.12 -1.03 0.72
CA SER A 73 1.27 -1.72 1.33
C SER A 73 1.12 -3.25 1.34
N VAL A 74 -0.01 -3.79 1.79
CA VAL A 74 -0.16 -5.24 2.03
C VAL A 74 -0.10 -6.06 0.73
N PRO A 75 -0.90 -5.78 -0.32
CA PRO A 75 -0.79 -6.51 -1.58
C PRO A 75 0.58 -6.36 -2.25
N THR A 76 1.17 -5.16 -2.19
CA THR A 76 2.51 -4.93 -2.74
C THR A 76 3.57 -5.75 -2.00
N MET A 77 3.50 -5.84 -0.67
CA MET A 77 4.39 -6.71 0.11
C MET A 77 4.25 -8.16 -0.34
N ALA A 78 3.02 -8.67 -0.49
CA ALA A 78 2.79 -10.06 -0.89
C ALA A 78 3.45 -10.39 -2.24
N ILE A 79 3.27 -9.52 -3.24
CA ILE A 79 3.86 -9.70 -4.57
C ILE A 79 5.37 -9.56 -4.51
N MET A 80 5.87 -8.43 -4.00
CA MET A 80 7.27 -8.10 -4.01
C MET A 80 8.12 -8.98 -3.10
N MET A 81 7.54 -9.55 -2.04
CA MET A 81 8.24 -10.48 -1.15
C MET A 81 8.62 -11.77 -1.89
N VAL A 82 7.72 -12.32 -2.72
CA VAL A 82 8.02 -13.51 -3.53
C VAL A 82 9.21 -13.23 -4.45
N PHE A 83 9.23 -12.06 -5.11
CA PHE A 83 10.37 -11.65 -5.95
C PHE A 83 11.63 -11.45 -5.16
N SER A 84 11.55 -10.75 -4.04
CA SER A 84 12.70 -10.46 -3.18
C SER A 84 13.34 -11.75 -2.67
N MET A 85 12.53 -12.73 -2.27
CA MET A 85 13.04 -14.02 -1.81
C MET A 85 13.65 -14.85 -2.95
N SER A 86 13.00 -14.88 -4.12
CA SER A 86 13.57 -15.55 -5.30
C SER A 86 14.91 -14.97 -5.71
N LEU A 87 15.00 -13.63 -5.77
CA LEU A 87 16.25 -12.94 -6.09
C LEU A 87 17.34 -13.14 -5.02
N ALA A 88 16.93 -13.12 -3.74
CA ALA A 88 17.87 -13.39 -2.64
C ALA A 88 18.53 -14.76 -2.80
N ALA A 89 17.73 -15.79 -3.12
CA ALA A 89 18.23 -17.13 -3.34
C ALA A 89 19.10 -17.25 -4.62
N GLU A 90 18.62 -16.68 -5.74
CA GLU A 90 19.30 -16.78 -7.05
C GLU A 90 20.62 -16.02 -7.07
N MET A 91 20.66 -14.83 -6.49
CA MET A 91 21.83 -13.93 -6.54
C MET A 91 22.66 -13.95 -5.26
N LYS A 92 22.36 -14.82 -4.31
CA LYS A 92 23.03 -14.94 -3.01
C LYS A 92 23.11 -13.61 -2.24
N ILE A 93 22.06 -12.82 -2.34
CA ILE A 93 21.88 -11.58 -1.58
C ILE A 93 21.21 -11.93 -0.24
N SER A 94 21.50 -11.16 0.82
CA SER A 94 20.84 -11.35 2.11
C SER A 94 19.30 -11.26 1.96
N PRO A 95 18.54 -12.33 2.29
CA PRO A 95 17.08 -12.29 2.28
C PRO A 95 16.52 -11.20 3.20
N VAL A 96 17.18 -10.98 4.35
CA VAL A 96 16.78 -9.95 5.31
C VAL A 96 16.88 -8.55 4.69
N LEU A 97 17.95 -8.27 3.93
CA LEU A 97 18.10 -6.99 3.25
C LEU A 97 16.96 -6.74 2.27
N LEU A 98 16.70 -7.70 1.37
CA LEU A 98 15.71 -7.52 0.31
C LEU A 98 14.28 -7.48 0.88
N SER A 99 13.94 -8.34 1.85
CA SER A 99 12.62 -8.34 2.47
C SER A 99 12.35 -7.06 3.26
N THR A 100 13.33 -6.58 4.04
CA THR A 100 13.14 -5.34 4.80
C THR A 100 12.95 -4.14 3.88
N LEU A 101 13.74 -4.03 2.79
CA LEU A 101 13.56 -2.95 1.82
C LEU A 101 12.24 -3.05 1.07
N THR A 102 11.76 -4.27 0.78
CA THR A 102 10.42 -4.49 0.22
C THR A 102 9.33 -3.94 1.15
N VAL A 103 9.40 -4.28 2.44
CA VAL A 103 8.44 -3.81 3.44
C VAL A 103 8.47 -2.29 3.56
N LEU A 104 9.65 -1.70 3.75
CA LEU A 104 9.80 -0.25 3.88
C LEU A 104 9.30 0.50 2.64
N GLY A 105 9.63 0.02 1.45
CA GLY A 105 9.14 0.61 0.19
C GLY A 105 7.62 0.51 0.04
N SER A 106 7.05 -0.66 0.37
CA SER A 106 5.61 -0.86 0.32
C SER A 106 4.86 0.01 1.33
N CYS A 107 5.41 0.18 2.55
CA CYS A 107 4.84 1.08 3.55
C CYS A 107 4.90 2.54 3.10
N ALA A 108 6.04 2.99 2.55
CA ALA A 108 6.20 4.34 2.05
C ALA A 108 5.19 4.68 0.94
N GLY A 109 5.09 3.80 -0.07
CA GLY A 109 4.15 3.99 -1.18
C GLY A 109 2.69 3.84 -0.77
N GLY A 110 2.41 3.01 0.22
CA GLY A 110 1.05 2.80 0.75
C GLY A 110 0.40 4.04 1.35
N LEU A 111 1.16 5.09 1.66
CA LEU A 111 0.65 6.38 2.11
C LEU A 111 0.19 7.30 0.96
N SER A 112 0.22 6.83 -0.28
CA SER A 112 -0.29 7.55 -1.45
C SER A 112 -1.80 7.81 -1.35
N PRO A 113 -2.29 8.95 -1.87
CA PRO A 113 -3.71 9.23 -1.96
C PRO A 113 -4.48 8.28 -2.89
N LEU A 114 -3.79 7.44 -3.66
CA LEU A 114 -4.39 6.39 -4.48
C LEU A 114 -4.44 5.03 -3.76
N ALA A 115 -3.71 4.88 -2.67
CA ALA A 115 -3.56 3.63 -1.93
C ALA A 115 -4.47 3.57 -0.71
N ALA A 116 -4.86 2.37 -0.30
CA ALA A 116 -5.80 2.14 0.79
C ALA A 116 -5.41 2.87 2.08
N THR A 117 -4.17 2.72 2.53
CA THR A 117 -3.68 3.34 3.78
C THR A 117 -3.68 4.86 3.70
N GLY A 118 -3.25 5.43 2.56
CA GLY A 118 -3.27 6.88 2.34
C GLY A 118 -4.69 7.44 2.32
N ILE A 119 -5.63 6.74 1.66
CA ILE A 119 -7.05 7.11 1.63
C ILE A 119 -7.65 7.11 3.04
N ILE A 120 -7.37 6.07 3.84
CA ILE A 120 -7.85 5.98 5.23
C ILE A 120 -7.29 7.13 6.05
N GLY A 121 -5.98 7.37 5.98
CA GLY A 121 -5.33 8.44 6.72
C GLY A 121 -5.88 9.82 6.36
N ALA A 122 -6.05 10.12 5.07
CA ALA A 122 -6.62 11.38 4.59
C ALA A 122 -8.06 11.59 5.06
N ASN A 123 -8.90 10.54 4.99
CA ASN A 123 -10.29 10.63 5.45
C ASN A 123 -10.38 10.89 6.95
N LEU A 124 -9.58 10.19 7.77
CA LEU A 124 -9.53 10.42 9.21
C LEU A 124 -9.10 11.86 9.54
N CYS A 125 -8.08 12.37 8.86
CA CYS A 125 -7.66 13.76 9.04
C CYS A 125 -8.71 14.77 8.63
N ALA A 126 -9.46 14.49 7.55
CA ALA A 126 -10.55 15.36 7.09
C ALA A 126 -11.70 15.44 8.10
N GLU A 127 -12.01 14.37 8.85
CA GLU A 127 -12.99 14.36 9.94
C GLU A 127 -12.62 15.35 11.05
N PHE A 128 -11.33 15.61 11.25
CA PHE A 128 -10.81 16.61 12.19
C PHE A 128 -10.52 17.98 11.54
N GLY A 129 -11.03 18.24 10.33
CA GLY A 129 -10.87 19.50 9.62
C GLY A 129 -9.52 19.71 8.94
N LEU A 130 -8.64 18.70 8.92
CA LEU A 130 -7.34 18.75 8.25
C LEU A 130 -7.50 18.20 6.82
N THR A 131 -7.65 19.09 5.86
CA THR A 131 -7.82 18.76 4.43
C THR A 131 -6.61 19.21 3.61
N GLY A 132 -6.35 18.55 2.48
CA GLY A 132 -5.27 18.92 1.55
C GLY A 132 -3.88 18.44 1.98
N ILE A 133 -3.81 17.50 2.93
CA ILE A 133 -2.55 16.97 3.49
C ILE A 133 -2.07 15.68 2.80
N GLU A 134 -2.78 15.22 1.76
CA GLU A 134 -2.54 13.93 1.11
C GLU A 134 -1.11 13.82 0.55
N ASN A 135 -0.63 14.92 -0.07
CA ASN A 135 0.73 14.96 -0.60
C ASN A 135 1.78 15.03 0.51
N ASP A 136 1.51 15.77 1.58
CA ASP A 136 2.42 15.87 2.73
C ASP A 136 2.53 14.52 3.43
N PHE A 137 1.42 13.78 3.51
CA PHE A 137 1.38 12.44 4.08
C PHE A 137 2.26 11.48 3.28
N LEU A 138 2.16 11.49 1.94
CA LEU A 138 3.00 10.70 1.06
C LEU A 138 4.48 11.11 1.16
N MET A 139 4.77 12.41 1.06
CA MET A 139 6.15 12.91 1.05
C MET A 139 6.88 12.65 2.36
N ASN A 140 6.22 12.91 3.50
CA ASN A 140 6.77 12.61 4.82
C ASN A 140 6.98 11.10 5.02
N GLY A 141 6.05 10.28 4.52
CA GLY A 141 6.19 8.83 4.52
C GLY A 141 7.39 8.37 3.70
N ILE A 142 7.50 8.81 2.45
CA ILE A 142 8.66 8.49 1.59
C ILE A 142 9.96 8.92 2.28
N LEU A 143 10.02 10.13 2.81
CA LEU A 143 11.23 10.64 3.49
C LEU A 143 11.61 9.77 4.69
N SER A 144 10.65 9.49 5.57
CA SER A 144 10.87 8.71 6.78
C SER A 144 11.34 7.28 6.46
N PHE A 145 10.60 6.59 5.60
CA PHE A 145 10.94 5.21 5.22
C PHE A 145 12.23 5.13 4.38
N THR A 146 12.57 6.19 3.62
CA THR A 146 13.85 6.25 2.90
C THR A 146 15.02 6.36 3.88
N ILE A 147 14.91 7.15 4.94
CA ILE A 147 15.93 7.22 5.98
C ILE A 147 16.15 5.81 6.59
N TYR A 148 15.07 5.10 6.97
CA TYR A 148 15.19 3.74 7.47
C TYR A 148 15.78 2.79 6.43
N ALA A 149 15.37 2.89 5.17
CA ALA A 149 15.89 2.06 4.08
C ALA A 149 17.40 2.26 3.87
N VAL A 150 17.87 3.50 3.93
CA VAL A 150 19.32 3.83 3.83
C VAL A 150 20.08 3.23 5.02
N ILE A 151 19.57 3.38 6.23
CA ILE A 151 20.19 2.81 7.43
C ILE A 151 20.28 1.28 7.29
N VAL A 152 19.20 0.62 6.94
CA VAL A 152 19.17 -0.85 6.75
C VAL A 152 20.11 -1.29 5.63
N TYR A 153 20.12 -0.57 4.49
CA TYR A 153 21.00 -0.85 3.37
C TYR A 153 22.48 -0.77 3.79
N ILE A 154 22.87 0.21 4.60
CA ILE A 154 24.23 0.37 5.10
C ILE A 154 24.55 -0.71 6.13
N LEU A 155 23.69 -0.91 7.14
CA LEU A 155 23.91 -1.86 8.22
C LEU A 155 24.03 -3.31 7.72
N LEU A 156 23.19 -3.70 6.76
CA LEU A 156 23.22 -5.05 6.17
C LEU A 156 24.21 -5.18 5.00
N GLY A 157 25.05 -4.17 4.77
CA GLY A 157 26.14 -4.23 3.80
C GLY A 157 25.70 -4.25 2.34
N GLY A 158 24.56 -3.65 2.00
CA GLY A 158 24.05 -3.59 0.63
C GLY A 158 25.07 -3.00 -0.37
N TYR A 159 25.89 -2.05 0.07
CA TYR A 159 26.96 -1.45 -0.73
C TYR A 159 28.14 -2.39 -0.98
N LYS A 160 28.31 -3.46 -0.17
CA LYS A 160 29.36 -4.46 -0.32
C LYS A 160 29.01 -5.56 -1.32
N LEU A 161 27.79 -5.56 -1.86
CA LEU A 161 27.36 -6.52 -2.86
C LEU A 161 28.21 -6.33 -4.12
N ARG A 162 29.19 -7.21 -4.30
CA ARG A 162 30.03 -7.21 -5.49
C ARG A 162 29.25 -7.80 -6.66
N SER A 163 29.57 -7.32 -7.87
CA SER A 163 29.10 -7.93 -9.12
C SER A 163 29.60 -9.38 -9.19
N ALA A 164 28.87 -10.31 -8.60
CA ALA A 164 28.99 -11.69 -8.99
C ALA A 164 28.52 -11.77 -10.44
N VAL A 165 29.30 -12.46 -11.27
CA VAL A 165 28.93 -12.69 -12.67
C VAL A 165 27.54 -13.35 -12.64
N ALA A 166 26.52 -12.59 -12.99
CA ALA A 166 25.19 -13.12 -13.17
C ALA A 166 25.27 -14.01 -14.42
N GLU A 167 25.45 -15.30 -14.21
CA GLU A 167 25.67 -16.28 -15.27
C GLU A 167 24.44 -16.60 -16.09
N GLN A 168 23.31 -15.95 -15.89
CA GLN A 168 22.18 -16.11 -16.80
C GLN A 168 21.31 -14.88 -16.84
N LYS A 169 21.34 -14.12 -17.96
CA LYS A 169 20.21 -13.33 -18.40
C LYS A 169 19.03 -14.28 -18.64
N LYS A 170 18.18 -14.50 -17.65
CA LYS A 170 16.85 -15.02 -17.94
C LYS A 170 16.17 -13.98 -18.84
N GLU A 171 15.88 -14.36 -20.06
CA GLU A 171 15.10 -13.51 -20.95
C GLU A 171 13.72 -13.28 -20.31
N VAL A 172 13.46 -12.02 -19.91
CA VAL A 172 12.16 -11.67 -19.36
C VAL A 172 11.15 -11.68 -20.50
N PRO A 173 10.07 -12.47 -20.40
CA PRO A 173 9.10 -12.59 -21.47
C PRO A 173 8.48 -11.24 -21.84
N CYS A 174 8.01 -11.12 -23.09
CA CYS A 174 7.26 -9.96 -23.53
C CYS A 174 5.85 -9.98 -22.93
N PHE A 175 5.28 -8.80 -22.69
CA PHE A 175 3.88 -8.70 -22.30
C PHE A 175 2.96 -9.29 -23.37
N ASN A 176 2.02 -10.10 -22.95
CA ASN A 176 0.94 -10.54 -23.84
C ASN A 176 -0.13 -9.43 -23.96
N LYS A 177 -1.04 -9.57 -24.94
CA LYS A 177 -2.08 -8.56 -25.19
C LYS A 177 -2.95 -8.28 -23.96
N LYS A 178 -3.32 -9.31 -23.18
CA LYS A 178 -4.15 -9.17 -21.98
C LYS A 178 -3.42 -8.38 -20.89
N GLN A 179 -2.14 -8.68 -20.67
CA GLN A 179 -1.31 -7.96 -19.71
C GLN A 179 -1.10 -6.50 -20.11
N LEU A 180 -0.85 -6.25 -21.39
CA LEU A 180 -0.70 -4.89 -21.90
C LEU A 180 -2.00 -4.09 -21.74
N THR A 181 -3.15 -4.69 -22.03
CA THR A 181 -4.47 -4.07 -21.82
C THR A 181 -4.70 -3.74 -20.34
N THR A 182 -4.30 -4.64 -19.44
CA THR A 182 -4.42 -4.39 -18.00
C THR A 182 -3.53 -3.24 -17.53
N ILE A 183 -2.28 -3.21 -17.98
CA ILE A 183 -1.36 -2.10 -17.66
C ILE A 183 -1.90 -0.78 -18.20
N ALA A 184 -2.40 -0.77 -19.44
CA ALA A 184 -3.06 0.40 -20.04
C ALA A 184 -4.26 0.85 -19.20
N GLY A 185 -5.09 -0.08 -18.71
CA GLY A 185 -6.19 0.21 -17.80
C GLY A 185 -5.73 0.88 -16.51
N VAL A 186 -4.66 0.38 -15.87
CA VAL A 186 -4.09 1.00 -14.67
C VAL A 186 -3.57 2.41 -14.97
N VAL A 187 -2.88 2.61 -16.09
CA VAL A 187 -2.41 3.93 -16.51
C VAL A 187 -3.58 4.89 -16.73
N VAL A 188 -4.64 4.45 -17.41
CA VAL A 188 -5.87 5.24 -17.60
C VAL A 188 -6.50 5.60 -16.27
N MET A 189 -6.59 4.67 -15.32
CA MET A 189 -7.09 4.94 -13.96
C MET A 189 -6.30 6.05 -13.29
N VAL A 190 -4.96 5.94 -13.28
CA VAL A 190 -4.08 6.95 -12.68
C VAL A 190 -4.27 8.32 -13.33
N LEU A 191 -4.30 8.37 -14.68
CA LEU A 191 -4.51 9.61 -15.41
C LEU A 191 -5.87 10.24 -15.14
N MET A 192 -6.94 9.44 -15.09
CA MET A 192 -8.29 9.95 -14.78
C MET A 192 -8.36 10.53 -13.36
N VAL A 193 -7.77 9.84 -12.38
CA VAL A 193 -7.74 10.34 -11.00
C VAL A 193 -6.93 11.63 -10.89
N MET A 194 -5.75 11.68 -11.50
CA MET A 194 -4.85 12.85 -11.40
C MET A 194 -5.36 14.06 -12.19
N LEU A 195 -5.87 13.86 -13.41
CA LEU A 195 -6.27 14.96 -14.29
C LEU A 195 -7.70 15.44 -14.03
N LEU A 196 -8.62 14.52 -13.79
CA LEU A 196 -10.04 14.82 -13.61
C LEU A 196 -10.47 14.90 -12.14
N ARG A 197 -9.58 14.56 -11.21
CA ARG A 197 -9.85 14.54 -9.76
C ARG A 197 -11.10 13.72 -9.38
N ILE A 198 -11.36 12.67 -10.15
CA ILE A 198 -12.49 11.76 -9.88
C ILE A 198 -12.08 10.80 -8.74
N ASN A 199 -13.06 10.37 -7.96
CA ASN A 199 -12.84 9.40 -6.88
C ASN A 199 -12.17 8.12 -7.41
N VAL A 200 -11.05 7.76 -6.80
CA VAL A 200 -10.20 6.63 -7.23
C VAL A 200 -10.95 5.31 -7.24
N GLY A 201 -11.86 5.09 -6.27
CA GLY A 201 -12.65 3.87 -6.21
C GLY A 201 -13.60 3.71 -7.40
N LEU A 202 -14.33 4.77 -7.74
CA LEU A 202 -15.24 4.76 -8.89
C LEU A 202 -14.51 4.52 -10.21
N VAL A 203 -13.39 5.22 -10.42
CA VAL A 203 -12.57 5.02 -11.62
C VAL A 203 -12.01 3.60 -11.66
N SER A 204 -11.52 3.08 -10.55
CA SER A 204 -10.98 1.73 -10.46
C SER A 204 -12.06 0.68 -10.77
N PHE A 205 -13.29 0.85 -10.26
CA PHE A 205 -14.42 -0.01 -10.61
C PHE A 205 -14.75 0.04 -12.09
N ALA A 206 -14.83 1.24 -12.68
CA ALA A 206 -15.14 1.40 -14.09
C ALA A 206 -14.08 0.71 -14.96
N VAL A 207 -12.80 0.94 -14.67
CA VAL A 207 -11.69 0.28 -15.38
C VAL A 207 -11.71 -1.23 -15.16
N ALA A 208 -11.92 -1.70 -13.93
CA ALA A 208 -12.01 -3.12 -13.64
C ALA A 208 -13.18 -3.79 -14.38
N ALA A 209 -14.35 -3.14 -14.47
CA ALA A 209 -15.49 -3.63 -15.22
C ALA A 209 -15.18 -3.78 -16.71
N VAL A 210 -14.49 -2.79 -17.32
CA VAL A 210 -14.03 -2.87 -18.71
C VAL A 210 -13.04 -4.03 -18.90
N LEU A 211 -12.07 -4.18 -17.99
CA LEU A 211 -11.09 -5.27 -18.05
C LEU A 211 -11.74 -6.64 -17.89
N SER A 212 -12.74 -6.78 -17.00
CA SER A 212 -13.54 -8.00 -16.84
C SER A 212 -14.34 -8.31 -18.10
N PHE A 213 -14.98 -7.32 -18.71
CA PHE A 213 -15.68 -7.48 -19.97
C PHE A 213 -14.75 -7.95 -21.09
N LEU A 214 -13.53 -7.42 -21.16
CA LEU A 214 -12.50 -7.84 -22.11
C LEU A 214 -11.86 -9.20 -21.76
N ARG A 215 -12.27 -9.83 -20.66
CA ARG A 215 -11.79 -11.13 -20.21
C ARG A 215 -10.26 -11.21 -20.12
N VAL A 216 -9.65 -10.16 -19.60
CA VAL A 216 -8.18 -10.10 -19.45
C VAL A 216 -7.66 -11.05 -18.37
N SER A 217 -8.52 -11.42 -17.41
CA SER A 217 -8.21 -12.27 -16.26
C SER A 217 -9.39 -13.18 -15.91
N ASP A 218 -9.14 -14.15 -15.03
CA ASP A 218 -10.18 -14.96 -14.39
C ASP A 218 -10.81 -14.14 -13.26
N GLU A 219 -12.02 -13.65 -13.51
CA GLU A 219 -12.76 -12.77 -12.59
C GLU A 219 -13.04 -13.45 -11.26
N SER A 220 -13.44 -14.74 -11.28
CA SER A 220 -13.73 -15.47 -10.05
C SER A 220 -12.52 -15.60 -9.14
N LYS A 221 -11.33 -15.79 -9.73
CA LYS A 221 -10.08 -15.81 -8.98
C LYS A 221 -9.71 -14.42 -8.47
N ALA A 222 -9.90 -13.38 -9.30
CA ALA A 222 -9.61 -12.01 -8.90
C ALA A 222 -10.46 -11.57 -7.71
N ILE A 223 -11.77 -11.86 -7.72
CA ILE A 223 -12.67 -11.55 -6.60
C ILE A 223 -12.23 -12.28 -5.32
N ARG A 224 -11.81 -13.54 -5.40
CA ARG A 224 -11.29 -14.28 -4.24
C ARG A 224 -9.96 -13.73 -3.73
N HIS A 225 -9.19 -13.06 -4.59
CA HIS A 225 -7.90 -12.45 -4.24
C HIS A 225 -8.04 -11.08 -3.57
N ILE A 226 -9.24 -10.49 -3.60
CA ILE A 226 -9.53 -9.26 -2.85
C ILE A 226 -9.30 -9.54 -1.35
N PRO A 227 -8.60 -8.66 -0.62
CA PRO A 227 -8.34 -8.85 0.80
C PRO A 227 -9.60 -8.56 1.64
N TRP A 228 -10.61 -9.42 1.53
CA TRP A 228 -11.91 -9.27 2.20
C TRP A 228 -11.78 -9.09 3.70
N ASN A 229 -10.87 -9.83 4.33
CA ASN A 229 -10.64 -9.72 5.77
C ASN A 229 -10.23 -8.29 6.15
N THR A 230 -9.33 -7.67 5.38
CA THR A 230 -8.89 -6.29 5.61
C THR A 230 -10.01 -5.30 5.37
N LEU A 231 -10.79 -5.47 4.30
CA LEU A 231 -11.92 -4.58 3.99
C LEU A 231 -12.99 -4.62 5.08
N LEU A 232 -13.37 -5.82 5.52
CA LEU A 232 -14.36 -6.02 6.57
C LEU A 232 -13.87 -5.53 7.92
N LEU A 233 -12.58 -5.75 8.23
CA LEU A 233 -11.97 -5.27 9.46
C LEU A 233 -11.96 -3.74 9.51
N ILE A 234 -11.49 -3.07 8.45
CA ILE A 234 -11.43 -1.60 8.40
C ILE A 234 -12.82 -0.99 8.54
N THR A 235 -13.82 -1.53 7.82
CA THR A 235 -15.18 -1.00 7.88
C THR A 235 -15.88 -1.34 9.21
N GLY A 236 -15.65 -2.54 9.76
CA GLY A 236 -16.19 -2.94 11.06
C GLY A 236 -15.56 -2.14 12.22
N VAL A 237 -14.26 -1.94 12.20
CA VAL A 237 -13.58 -1.07 13.18
C VAL A 237 -14.07 0.37 13.03
N GLY A 238 -14.32 0.86 11.81
CA GLY A 238 -14.92 2.17 11.58
C GLY A 238 -16.26 2.36 12.28
N VAL A 239 -17.15 1.36 12.22
CA VAL A 239 -18.42 1.36 12.94
C VAL A 239 -18.22 1.40 14.46
N LEU A 240 -17.28 0.59 14.99
CA LEU A 240 -16.97 0.58 16.42
C LEU A 240 -16.34 1.91 16.87
N MET A 241 -15.48 2.49 16.06
CA MET A 241 -14.86 3.80 16.36
C MET A 241 -15.90 4.91 16.39
N GLN A 242 -16.86 4.92 15.47
CA GLN A 242 -17.97 5.88 15.49
C GLN A 242 -18.76 5.76 16.80
N LEU A 243 -19.06 4.53 17.23
CA LEU A 243 -19.74 4.30 18.50
C LEU A 243 -18.93 4.83 19.71
N ILE A 244 -17.61 4.63 19.70
CA ILE A 244 -16.72 5.14 20.75
C ILE A 244 -16.69 6.67 20.75
N ILE A 245 -16.71 7.30 19.56
CA ILE A 245 -16.79 8.76 19.41
C ILE A 245 -18.09 9.27 20.02
N ASP A 246 -19.22 8.69 19.62
CA ASP A 246 -20.58 9.09 20.06
C ASP A 246 -20.77 8.93 21.58
N LEU A 247 -20.06 7.99 22.19
CA LEU A 247 -20.03 7.78 23.65
C LEU A 247 -18.99 8.64 24.39
N GLY A 248 -18.27 9.54 23.70
CA GLY A 248 -17.24 10.39 24.31
C GLY A 248 -15.94 9.68 24.67
N GLY A 249 -15.74 8.41 24.21
CA GLY A 249 -14.56 7.62 24.54
C GLY A 249 -13.26 8.22 23.97
N ILE A 250 -13.34 8.88 22.82
CA ILE A 250 -12.19 9.58 22.21
C ILE A 250 -11.77 10.79 23.05
N GLU A 251 -12.72 11.53 23.63
CA GLU A 251 -12.42 12.67 24.51
C GLU A 251 -11.64 12.22 25.76
N VAL A 252 -12.05 11.09 26.35
CA VAL A 252 -11.35 10.52 27.52
C VAL A 252 -9.90 10.14 27.14
N LEU A 253 -9.72 9.42 26.04
CA LEU A 253 -8.39 9.03 25.55
C LEU A 253 -7.54 10.26 25.21
N SER A 254 -8.12 11.24 24.53
CA SER A 254 -7.46 12.49 24.15
C SER A 254 -6.98 13.26 25.38
N ASN A 255 -7.85 13.41 26.38
CA ASN A 255 -7.49 14.11 27.63
C ASN A 255 -6.34 13.42 28.37
N VAL A 256 -6.33 12.08 28.42
CA VAL A 256 -5.20 11.33 29.00
C VAL A 256 -3.92 11.57 28.20
N LEU A 257 -3.97 11.48 26.89
CA LEU A 257 -2.79 11.71 26.05
C LEU A 257 -2.29 13.15 26.15
N VAL A 258 -3.18 14.14 26.10
CA VAL A 258 -2.84 15.57 26.25
C VAL A 258 -2.18 15.84 27.59
N SER A 259 -2.62 15.20 28.68
CA SER A 259 -2.00 15.35 29.99
C SER A 259 -0.55 14.84 30.04
N LEU A 260 -0.19 13.90 29.17
CA LEU A 260 1.15 13.33 29.04
C LEU A 260 2.01 14.07 27.99
N MET A 261 1.41 14.96 27.21
CA MET A 261 2.06 15.66 26.10
C MET A 261 2.45 17.08 26.48
N SER A 262 3.58 17.51 25.94
CA SER A 262 3.98 18.92 25.81
C SER A 262 4.22 19.20 24.33
N ALA A 263 4.32 20.47 23.95
CA ALA A 263 4.64 20.85 22.56
C ALA A 263 5.91 20.17 22.00
N LYS A 264 6.85 19.79 22.88
CA LYS A 264 8.10 19.11 22.50
C LYS A 264 8.00 17.59 22.54
N SER A 265 7.15 17.01 23.39
CA SER A 265 7.03 15.56 23.57
C SER A 265 5.89 14.93 22.80
N ALA A 266 4.98 15.71 22.21
CA ALA A 266 3.78 15.23 21.53
C ALA A 266 4.09 14.17 20.47
N ALA A 267 5.05 14.42 19.58
CA ALA A 267 5.44 13.48 18.53
C ALA A 267 5.98 12.15 19.10
N ALA A 268 6.77 12.21 20.18
CA ALA A 268 7.32 11.02 20.83
C ALA A 268 6.23 10.20 21.56
N VAL A 269 5.33 10.88 22.27
CA VAL A 269 4.21 10.23 22.97
C VAL A 269 3.28 9.56 21.97
N MET A 270 2.91 10.26 20.89
CA MET A 270 2.07 9.68 19.81
C MET A 270 2.75 8.50 19.12
N GLY A 271 4.05 8.61 18.83
CA GLY A 271 4.81 7.51 18.24
C GLY A 271 4.88 6.28 19.15
N LEU A 272 5.12 6.45 20.45
CA LEU A 272 5.11 5.37 21.43
C LEU A 272 3.73 4.74 21.56
N THR A 273 2.68 5.56 21.69
CA THR A 273 1.29 5.08 21.79
C THR A 273 0.91 4.27 20.54
N SER A 274 1.21 4.79 19.35
CA SER A 274 0.96 4.09 18.09
C SER A 274 1.75 2.78 18.00
N GLY A 275 3.02 2.76 18.43
CA GLY A 275 3.85 1.56 18.47
C GLY A 275 3.31 0.50 19.40
N VAL A 276 2.89 0.89 20.62
CA VAL A 276 2.26 -0.01 21.60
C VAL A 276 0.95 -0.58 21.04
N MET A 277 0.08 0.28 20.49
CA MET A 277 -1.18 -0.17 19.88
C MET A 277 -0.97 -1.14 18.72
N SER A 278 0.04 -0.89 17.88
CA SER A 278 0.41 -1.77 16.78
C SER A 278 0.92 -3.15 17.24
N TRP A 279 1.46 -3.25 18.46
CA TRP A 279 1.91 -4.53 19.00
C TRP A 279 0.75 -5.45 19.40
N PHE A 280 -0.40 -4.88 19.74
CA PHE A 280 -1.62 -5.62 20.10
C PHE A 280 -2.56 -5.88 18.90
N SER A 281 -2.28 -5.31 17.74
CA SER A 281 -3.01 -5.48 16.49
C SER A 281 -2.44 -6.62 15.65
#